data_3ae5206729e77f32d79a93f6356821df
#
_entry.id   3ae5206729e77f32d79a93f6356821df
#
_cell.length_a   1.000
_cell.length_b   1.000
_cell.length_c   1.000
_cell.angle_alpha   90.00
_cell.angle_beta   90.00
_cell.angle_gamma   90.00
#
_symmetry.space_group_name_H-M   'P 1'
#
loop_
_entity.id
_entity.type
_entity.pdbx_description
1 polymer ?
#
loop_
_entity_poly.entity_id
_entity_poly.type
_entity_poly.pdbx_seq_one_letter_code
_entity_poly.pdbx_strand_id
1 'polypeptide(L)'
;MATPVQNNAWARGHVDPWWDLQHRDLKYINEPFNDRVSLTKWRDLGYTQTRFTGDMYDMRYTAPDWVDQFQAIFPFERFAWSFYRMVPGSVLPAHSDTYDRFKLIHGLESTHSVVRTIVFLEDWASGHYLEMNGYPVTNWRAGDWVSWRDDFVHLAANMGQTNRYTLQLTGTV
;
A
#
# COMPACT_ATOMS: atom_id res chain seq x y z
N MET A 1 -16.01 13.06 -4.13
CA MET A 1 -14.59 13.43 -4.12
C MET A 1 -14.00 13.08 -2.77
N ALA A 2 -12.93 12.31 -2.74
CA ALA A 2 -12.24 12.00 -1.49
C ALA A 2 -11.48 13.26 -1.03
N THR A 3 -11.66 13.67 0.22
CA THR A 3 -10.99 14.84 0.78
C THR A 3 -9.51 14.51 1.03
N PRO A 4 -8.55 15.32 0.54
CA PRO A 4 -7.13 15.09 0.80
C PRO A 4 -6.82 15.11 2.30
N VAL A 5 -5.91 14.22 2.71
CA VAL A 5 -5.44 14.12 4.10
C VAL A 5 -4.76 15.41 4.51
N GLN A 6 -5.30 16.12 5.52
CA GLN A 6 -4.67 17.28 6.12
C GLN A 6 -3.80 16.84 7.32
N ASN A 7 -2.53 17.33 7.34
CA ASN A 7 -1.52 17.27 8.40
C ASN A 7 -1.61 16.11 9.42
N ASN A 8 -0.68 15.13 9.32
CA ASN A 8 -0.47 14.03 10.27
C ASN A 8 -1.68 13.13 10.56
N ALA A 9 -2.71 13.21 9.77
CA ALA A 9 -3.88 12.35 9.86
C ALA A 9 -3.85 11.33 8.70
N TRP A 10 -4.40 10.17 8.95
CA TRP A 10 -4.79 9.26 7.91
C TRP A 10 -6.30 9.41 7.64
N ALA A 11 -6.71 9.10 6.43
CA ALA A 11 -8.10 9.11 6.03
C ALA A 11 -8.55 7.70 5.66
N ARG A 12 -9.86 7.46 5.72
CA ARG A 12 -10.48 6.23 5.24
C ARG A 12 -11.79 6.53 4.55
N GLY A 13 -12.21 5.66 3.68
CA GLY A 13 -13.50 5.74 3.01
C GLY A 13 -13.81 4.47 2.27
N HIS A 14 -14.79 4.54 1.40
CA HIS A 14 -15.28 3.42 0.62
C HIS A 14 -15.59 3.88 -0.81
N VAL A 15 -15.36 2.98 -1.76
CA VAL A 15 -15.84 3.06 -3.14
C VAL A 15 -16.51 1.74 -3.46
N ASP A 16 -17.66 1.77 -4.10
CA ASP A 16 -18.30 0.53 -4.54
C ASP A 16 -17.41 -0.20 -5.55
N PRO A 17 -17.11 -1.49 -5.37
CA PRO A 17 -16.27 -2.24 -6.30
C PRO A 17 -16.88 -2.31 -7.70
N TRP A 18 -16.08 -1.93 -8.71
CA TRP A 18 -16.42 -2.10 -10.13
C TRP A 18 -15.43 -2.99 -10.88
N TRP A 19 -14.41 -3.48 -10.18
CA TRP A 19 -13.36 -4.34 -10.72
C TRP A 19 -13.74 -5.82 -10.64
N ASP A 20 -13.09 -6.59 -11.48
CA ASP A 20 -13.18 -8.05 -11.48
C ASP A 20 -12.05 -8.70 -10.68
N LEU A 21 -11.90 -10.02 -10.80
CA LEU A 21 -10.88 -10.79 -10.09
C LEU A 21 -9.54 -10.92 -10.83
N GLN A 22 -9.33 -10.19 -11.93
CA GLN A 22 -8.06 -10.23 -12.69
C GLN A 22 -6.83 -9.98 -11.81
N HIS A 23 -6.97 -9.18 -10.75
CA HIS A 23 -5.89 -8.91 -9.81
C HIS A 23 -5.32 -10.18 -9.17
N ARG A 24 -6.05 -11.28 -9.12
CA ARG A 24 -5.55 -12.57 -8.57
C ARG A 24 -4.55 -13.26 -9.50
N ASP A 25 -4.72 -13.07 -10.80
CA ASP A 25 -3.98 -13.77 -11.86
C ASP A 25 -2.80 -12.97 -12.43
N LEU A 26 -2.54 -11.79 -11.87
CA LEU A 26 -1.40 -10.96 -12.27
C LEU A 26 -0.08 -11.69 -12.00
N LYS A 27 0.90 -11.48 -12.86
CA LYS A 27 2.25 -12.06 -12.71
C LYS A 27 3.05 -11.29 -11.65
N TYR A 28 2.70 -11.48 -10.39
CA TYR A 28 3.41 -10.86 -9.28
C TYR A 28 4.88 -11.23 -9.24
N ILE A 29 5.72 -10.23 -8.96
CA ILE A 29 7.15 -10.40 -8.70
C ILE A 29 7.38 -10.23 -7.22
N ASN A 30 8.05 -11.20 -6.60
CA ASN A 30 8.47 -11.11 -5.21
C ASN A 30 9.66 -10.15 -5.08
N GLU A 31 9.41 -8.98 -4.50
CA GLU A 31 10.42 -7.93 -4.34
C GLU A 31 10.84 -7.78 -2.88
N PRO A 32 12.14 -7.61 -2.62
CA PRO A 32 12.61 -7.30 -1.27
C PRO A 32 12.21 -5.88 -0.88
N PHE A 33 11.84 -5.71 0.38
CA PHE A 33 11.73 -4.40 0.99
C PHE A 33 13.12 -3.74 0.98
N ASN A 34 13.22 -2.49 0.53
CA ASN A 34 14.50 -1.87 0.18
C ASN A 34 14.87 -0.65 1.02
N ASP A 35 14.02 -0.20 1.95
CA ASP A 35 14.40 0.87 2.88
C ASP A 35 15.40 0.36 3.92
N ARG A 36 16.65 0.81 3.77
CA ARG A 36 17.77 0.41 4.64
C ARG A 36 17.60 0.86 6.08
N VAL A 37 16.97 1.98 6.32
CA VAL A 37 16.75 2.53 7.68
C VAL A 37 15.80 1.64 8.45
N SER A 38 14.65 1.33 7.86
CA SER A 38 13.67 0.40 8.45
C SER A 38 14.26 -0.99 8.66
N LEU A 39 14.99 -1.53 7.67
CA LEU A 39 15.63 -2.84 7.79
C LEU A 39 16.64 -2.91 8.92
N THR A 40 17.43 -1.86 9.15
CA THR A 40 18.37 -1.80 10.27
C THR A 40 17.61 -1.76 11.59
N LYS A 41 16.64 -0.86 11.71
CA LYS A 41 15.79 -0.76 12.90
C LYS A 41 15.11 -2.08 13.26
N TRP A 42 14.59 -2.81 12.28
CA TRP A 42 13.92 -4.09 12.53
C TRP A 42 14.89 -5.17 13.04
N ARG A 43 16.11 -5.22 12.49
CA ARG A 43 17.15 -6.12 13.01
C ARG A 43 17.52 -5.79 14.46
N ASP A 44 17.69 -4.51 14.79
CA ASP A 44 18.01 -4.05 16.14
C ASP A 44 16.89 -4.37 17.13
N LEU A 45 15.63 -4.39 16.67
CA LEU A 45 14.48 -4.81 17.47
C LEU A 45 14.33 -6.34 17.59
N GLY A 46 15.20 -7.13 16.95
CA GLY A 46 15.21 -8.58 17.08
C GLY A 46 14.38 -9.33 16.03
N TYR A 47 13.94 -8.68 14.96
CA TYR A 47 13.36 -9.40 13.84
C TYR A 47 14.43 -10.22 13.12
N THR A 48 14.24 -11.53 13.11
CA THR A 48 15.22 -12.49 12.57
C THR A 48 15.02 -12.84 11.10
N GLN A 49 13.94 -12.38 10.50
CA GLN A 49 13.73 -12.59 9.06
C GLN A 49 14.94 -12.04 8.30
N THR A 50 15.55 -12.89 7.52
CA THR A 50 16.65 -12.47 6.64
C THR A 50 16.15 -11.64 5.46
N ARG A 51 14.85 -11.72 5.17
CA ARG A 51 14.24 -11.07 4.02
C ARG A 51 12.80 -10.68 4.31
N PHE A 52 12.52 -9.40 4.22
CA PHE A 52 11.16 -8.87 4.12
C PHE A 52 10.84 -8.66 2.64
N THR A 53 9.78 -9.27 2.17
CA THR A 53 9.40 -9.22 0.75
C THR A 53 7.91 -9.00 0.60
N GLY A 54 7.53 -8.50 -0.56
CA GLY A 54 6.14 -8.42 -1.00
C GLY A 54 6.01 -8.84 -2.45
N ASP A 55 4.87 -9.36 -2.81
CA ASP A 55 4.57 -9.68 -4.19
C ASP A 55 3.92 -8.45 -4.84
N MET A 56 4.61 -7.87 -5.83
CA MET A 56 4.26 -6.63 -6.48
C MET A 56 3.96 -6.82 -7.97
N TYR A 57 2.99 -6.06 -8.47
CA TYR A 57 2.73 -5.87 -9.89
C TYR A 57 2.42 -4.40 -10.11
N ASP A 58 3.20 -3.68 -10.90
CA ASP A 58 3.15 -2.23 -10.99
C ASP A 58 3.22 -1.68 -12.42
N MET A 59 3.38 -0.38 -12.54
CA MET A 59 3.45 0.37 -13.81
C MET A 59 4.50 -0.11 -14.81
N ARG A 60 5.34 -1.06 -14.48
CA ARG A 60 6.23 -1.74 -15.44
C ARG A 60 5.45 -2.66 -16.39
N TYR A 61 4.20 -2.94 -16.07
CA TYR A 61 3.32 -3.86 -16.78
C TYR A 61 2.01 -3.18 -17.18
N THR A 62 1.22 -3.84 -17.99
CA THR A 62 -0.09 -3.34 -18.41
C THR A 62 -1.08 -3.45 -17.26
N ALA A 63 -1.72 -2.33 -16.91
CA ALA A 63 -2.78 -2.31 -15.91
C ALA A 63 -4.03 -3.08 -16.42
N PRO A 64 -4.80 -3.70 -15.51
CA PRO A 64 -6.19 -3.99 -15.78
C PRO A 64 -6.96 -2.71 -16.16
N ASP A 65 -7.87 -2.80 -17.13
CA ASP A 65 -8.57 -1.63 -17.70
C ASP A 65 -9.33 -0.76 -16.69
N TRP A 66 -9.70 -1.36 -15.57
CA TRP A 66 -10.43 -0.65 -14.52
C TRP A 66 -9.55 0.23 -13.60
N VAL A 67 -8.22 0.12 -13.67
CA VAL A 67 -7.29 0.88 -12.79
C VAL A 67 -7.38 2.38 -13.05
N ASP A 68 -7.53 2.81 -14.29
CA ASP A 68 -7.57 4.23 -14.66
C ASP A 68 -8.73 4.98 -14.01
N GLN A 69 -9.82 4.29 -13.68
CA GLN A 69 -10.96 4.91 -13.01
C GLN A 69 -10.63 5.43 -11.62
N PHE A 70 -9.63 4.85 -10.96
CA PHE A 70 -9.17 5.32 -9.65
C PHE A 70 -8.56 6.72 -9.70
N GLN A 71 -7.97 7.14 -10.82
CA GLN A 71 -7.42 8.48 -10.96
C GLN A 71 -8.51 9.57 -10.92
N ALA A 72 -9.72 9.26 -11.36
CA ALA A 72 -10.85 10.19 -11.26
C ALA A 72 -11.36 10.33 -9.80
N ILE A 73 -11.21 9.28 -9.00
CA ILE A 73 -11.65 9.24 -7.59
C ILE A 73 -10.59 9.88 -6.69
N PHE A 74 -9.31 9.60 -6.97
CA PHE A 74 -8.15 10.10 -6.26
C PHE A 74 -7.35 11.02 -7.19
N PRO A 75 -7.67 12.32 -7.27
CA PRO A 75 -7.14 13.23 -8.29
C PRO A 75 -5.71 13.67 -7.95
N PHE A 76 -4.77 12.76 -8.05
CA PHE A 76 -3.35 13.04 -7.89
C PHE A 76 -2.78 13.77 -9.11
N GLU A 77 -1.95 14.79 -8.89
CA GLU A 77 -1.21 15.50 -9.94
C GLU A 77 -0.13 14.60 -10.57
N ARG A 78 0.58 13.86 -9.73
CA ARG A 78 1.51 12.78 -10.12
C ARG A 78 0.91 11.48 -9.63
N PHE A 79 0.84 10.48 -10.48
CA PHE A 79 0.12 9.26 -10.18
C PHE A 79 0.96 8.03 -10.51
N ALA A 80 0.99 7.09 -9.60
CA ALA A 80 1.51 5.75 -9.81
C ALA A 80 0.61 4.73 -9.11
N TRP A 81 0.56 3.54 -9.65
CA TRP A 81 -0.19 2.44 -9.06
C TRP A 81 0.68 1.20 -8.93
N SER A 82 0.34 0.36 -7.94
CA SER A 82 0.88 -0.99 -7.82
C SER A 82 -0.12 -1.90 -7.10
N PHE A 83 -0.22 -3.12 -7.56
CA PHE A 83 -0.89 -4.18 -6.83
C PHE A 83 0.08 -4.80 -5.85
N TYR A 84 -0.41 -5.09 -4.67
CA TYR A 84 0.34 -5.78 -3.64
C TYR A 84 -0.45 -7.01 -3.18
N ARG A 85 0.17 -8.18 -3.32
CA ARG A 85 -0.32 -9.43 -2.79
C ARG A 85 0.48 -9.80 -1.54
N MET A 86 -0.17 -9.82 -0.40
CA MET A 86 0.46 -10.25 0.84
C MET A 86 0.07 -11.70 1.12
N VAL A 87 1.00 -12.60 0.92
CA VAL A 87 0.78 -14.04 1.12
C VAL A 87 0.79 -14.39 2.61
N PRO A 88 0.16 -15.51 3.02
CA PRO A 88 0.23 -16.01 4.39
C PRO A 88 1.66 -16.10 4.94
N GLY A 89 1.85 -15.68 6.19
CA GLY A 89 3.15 -15.63 6.86
C GLY A 89 3.97 -14.37 6.57
N SER A 90 3.49 -13.46 5.72
CA SER A 90 4.18 -12.20 5.45
C SER A 90 3.95 -11.18 6.56
N VAL A 91 5.01 -10.42 6.88
CA VAL A 91 4.96 -9.30 7.81
C VAL A 91 5.82 -8.14 7.29
N LEU A 92 5.30 -6.94 7.40
CA LEU A 92 6.05 -5.69 7.29
C LEU A 92 5.92 -4.96 8.63
N PRO A 93 6.96 -4.98 9.47
CA PRO A 93 6.93 -4.31 10.76
C PRO A 93 6.74 -2.80 10.64
N ALA A 94 6.51 -2.13 11.74
CA ALA A 94 6.24 -0.69 11.77
C ALA A 94 7.34 0.13 11.06
N HIS A 95 6.93 0.92 10.08
CA HIS A 95 7.77 1.78 9.25
C HIS A 95 6.96 2.95 8.68
N SER A 96 7.66 3.91 8.11
CA SER A 96 7.09 4.92 7.23
C SER A 96 7.74 4.81 5.85
N ASP A 97 6.99 5.10 4.81
CA ASP A 97 7.48 5.07 3.43
C ASP A 97 8.31 6.34 3.12
N THR A 98 9.46 6.20 2.47
CA THR A 98 10.27 7.33 2.01
C THR A 98 9.90 7.82 0.61
N TYR A 99 9.30 6.96 -0.20
CA TYR A 99 8.92 7.21 -1.60
C TYR A 99 10.06 7.67 -2.53
N ASP A 100 11.31 7.38 -2.19
CA ASP A 100 12.49 7.87 -2.92
C ASP A 100 12.42 7.54 -4.41
N ARG A 101 12.00 6.33 -4.75
CA ARG A 101 11.85 5.93 -6.16
C ARG A 101 10.77 6.72 -6.89
N PHE A 102 9.62 6.95 -6.24
CA PHE A 102 8.53 7.75 -6.81
C PHE A 102 8.99 9.20 -7.02
N LYS A 103 9.61 9.79 -6.01
CA LYS A 103 10.16 11.15 -6.06
C LYS A 103 11.18 11.29 -7.19
N LEU A 104 12.10 10.34 -7.31
CA LEU A 104 13.11 10.33 -8.38
C LEU A 104 12.50 10.26 -9.78
N ILE A 105 11.56 9.35 -10.01
CA ILE A 105 10.91 9.16 -11.32
C ILE A 105 10.15 10.40 -11.77
N HIS A 106 9.49 11.08 -10.83
CA HIS A 106 8.70 12.28 -11.10
C HIS A 106 9.46 13.60 -10.96
N GLY A 107 10.78 13.56 -10.71
CA GLY A 107 11.61 14.77 -10.55
C GLY A 107 11.21 15.63 -9.36
N LEU A 108 10.74 14.99 -8.28
CA LEU A 108 10.31 15.66 -7.07
C LEU A 108 11.49 15.81 -6.08
N GLU A 109 11.52 16.93 -5.38
CA GLU A 109 12.47 17.13 -4.28
C GLU A 109 12.12 16.23 -3.08
N SER A 110 13.08 15.98 -2.20
CA SER A 110 12.88 15.17 -0.98
C SER A 110 11.78 15.73 -0.07
N THR A 111 11.59 17.05 -0.09
CA THR A 111 10.61 17.80 0.71
C THR A 111 9.17 17.71 0.18
N HIS A 112 8.98 17.24 -1.06
CA HIS A 112 7.64 17.08 -1.60
C HIS A 112 6.88 16.00 -0.82
N SER A 113 5.69 16.35 -0.38
CA SER A 113 4.78 15.41 0.28
C SER A 113 4.15 14.47 -0.73
N VAL A 114 4.17 13.20 -0.40
CA VAL A 114 3.58 12.12 -1.19
C VAL A 114 2.42 11.51 -0.41
N VAL A 115 1.35 11.22 -1.10
CA VAL A 115 0.19 10.54 -0.54
C VAL A 115 0.17 9.11 -1.01
N ARG A 116 -0.05 8.19 -0.09
CA ARG A 116 -0.35 6.79 -0.36
C ARG A 116 -1.81 6.50 -0.05
N THR A 117 -2.48 5.84 -0.97
CA THR A 117 -3.80 5.25 -0.73
C THR A 117 -3.72 3.76 -0.98
N ILE A 118 -4.23 2.96 -0.06
CA ILE A 118 -4.44 1.53 -0.24
C ILE A 118 -5.94 1.29 -0.39
N VAL A 119 -6.34 0.65 -1.48
CA VAL A 119 -7.70 0.14 -1.69
C VAL A 119 -7.68 -1.37 -1.47
N PHE A 120 -8.52 -1.87 -0.59
CA PHE A 120 -8.70 -3.31 -0.38
C PHE A 120 -9.56 -3.87 -1.51
N LEU A 121 -8.99 -4.78 -2.30
CA LEU A 121 -9.66 -5.33 -3.48
C LEU A 121 -10.65 -6.45 -3.13
N GLU A 122 -10.53 -7.01 -1.94
CA GLU A 122 -11.35 -8.09 -1.42
C GLU A 122 -11.72 -7.85 0.04
N ASP A 123 -12.74 -8.54 0.51
CA ASP A 123 -13.17 -8.50 1.89
C ASP A 123 -12.05 -8.97 2.83
N TRP A 124 -12.09 -8.45 4.04
CA TRP A 124 -11.21 -8.88 5.12
C TRP A 124 -11.36 -10.37 5.41
N ALA A 125 -10.24 -11.03 5.62
CA ALA A 125 -10.20 -12.41 6.08
C ALA A 125 -9.43 -12.51 7.40
N SER A 126 -9.78 -13.48 8.23
CA SER A 126 -9.11 -13.72 9.51
C SER A 126 -7.60 -13.84 9.35
N GLY A 127 -6.85 -13.08 10.15
CA GLY A 127 -5.40 -12.99 10.09
C GLY A 127 -4.86 -11.90 9.18
N HIS A 128 -5.68 -11.24 8.38
CA HIS A 128 -5.27 -10.02 7.68
C HIS A 128 -5.22 -8.85 8.66
N TYR A 129 -4.10 -8.13 8.69
CA TYR A 129 -3.88 -7.04 9.63
C TYR A 129 -3.20 -5.86 8.95
N LEU A 130 -3.69 -4.68 9.23
CA LEU A 130 -3.06 -3.40 8.92
C LEU A 130 -3.19 -2.53 10.18
N GLU A 131 -2.16 -1.76 10.50
CA GLU A 131 -2.19 -0.81 11.61
C GLU A 131 -1.72 0.55 11.11
N MET A 132 -2.43 1.57 11.52
CA MET A 132 -2.17 2.97 11.18
C MET A 132 -1.85 3.73 12.47
N ASN A 133 -0.56 3.91 12.76
CA ASN A 133 -0.06 4.61 13.96
C ASN A 133 -0.73 4.12 15.27
N GLY A 134 -0.73 2.80 15.50
CA GLY A 134 -1.32 2.16 16.68
C GLY A 134 -2.83 1.87 16.57
N TYR A 135 -3.49 2.28 15.49
CA TYR A 135 -4.91 1.99 15.27
C TYR A 135 -5.08 0.80 14.32
N PRO A 136 -5.66 -0.32 14.79
CA PRO A 136 -5.88 -1.48 13.93
C PRO A 136 -6.96 -1.18 12.87
N VAL A 137 -6.69 -1.60 11.66
CA VAL A 137 -7.63 -1.61 10.54
C VAL A 137 -7.92 -3.07 10.21
N THR A 138 -9.13 -3.48 10.48
CA THR A 138 -9.63 -4.85 10.27
C THR A 138 -11.09 -4.79 9.83
N ASN A 139 -11.65 -5.94 9.43
CA ASN A 139 -13.06 -6.06 9.04
C ASN A 139 -13.46 -5.12 7.87
N TRP A 140 -12.49 -4.78 7.00
CA TRP A 140 -12.79 -4.02 5.80
C TRP A 140 -13.61 -4.87 4.80
N ARG A 141 -14.33 -4.20 3.94
CA ARG A 141 -14.98 -4.78 2.75
C ARG A 141 -14.18 -4.41 1.51
N ALA A 142 -14.34 -5.17 0.46
CA ALA A 142 -13.85 -4.77 -0.86
C ALA A 142 -14.31 -3.33 -1.16
N GLY A 143 -13.39 -2.48 -1.61
CA GLY A 143 -13.64 -1.06 -1.84
C GLY A 143 -13.35 -0.14 -0.66
N ASP A 144 -13.19 -0.63 0.54
CA ASP A 144 -12.68 0.20 1.63
C ASP A 144 -11.24 0.63 1.30
N TRP A 145 -10.90 1.85 1.69
CA TRP A 145 -9.56 2.39 1.45
C TRP A 145 -9.06 3.17 2.68
N VAL A 146 -7.74 3.22 2.79
CA VAL A 146 -7.02 4.07 3.72
C VAL A 146 -5.99 4.90 2.97
N SER A 147 -5.77 6.14 3.41
CA SER A 147 -4.85 7.07 2.78
C SER A 147 -4.05 7.83 3.82
N TRP A 148 -2.75 8.04 3.55
CA TRP A 148 -1.84 8.76 4.44
C TRP A 148 -0.74 9.47 3.66
N ARG A 149 0.00 10.37 4.33
CA ARG A 149 1.17 11.03 3.77
C ARG A 149 2.45 10.27 4.15
N ASP A 150 3.55 10.63 3.44
CA ASP A 150 4.90 10.25 3.84
C ASP A 150 5.13 10.60 5.32
N ASP A 151 6.01 9.87 6.02
CA ASP A 151 6.28 9.89 7.46
C ASP A 151 5.22 9.24 8.38
N PHE A 152 4.08 8.82 7.87
CA PHE A 152 3.07 8.15 8.68
C PHE A 152 3.44 6.69 8.97
N VAL A 153 3.54 6.35 10.27
CA VAL A 153 3.94 5.00 10.69
C VAL A 153 2.78 4.02 10.51
N HIS A 154 3.07 2.93 9.83
CA HIS A 154 2.13 1.84 9.62
C HIS A 154 2.84 0.49 9.64
N LEU A 155 2.09 -0.57 9.83
CA LEU A 155 2.57 -1.95 9.72
C LEU A 155 1.50 -2.84 9.07
N ALA A 156 1.93 -3.95 8.51
CA ALA A 156 1.03 -4.90 7.89
C ALA A 156 1.46 -6.34 8.13
N ALA A 157 0.49 -7.24 8.33
CA ALA A 157 0.74 -8.66 8.47
C ALA A 157 -0.38 -9.48 7.80
N ASN A 158 -0.02 -10.67 7.36
CA ASN A 158 -0.95 -11.70 6.97
C ASN A 158 -0.66 -12.98 7.77
N MET A 159 -1.37 -13.15 8.85
CA MET A 159 -1.31 -14.34 9.73
C MET A 159 -2.42 -15.34 9.40
N GLY A 160 -3.16 -15.11 8.32
CA GLY A 160 -4.29 -15.90 7.86
C GLY A 160 -3.88 -17.03 6.92
N GLN A 161 -4.87 -17.57 6.21
CA GLN A 161 -4.71 -18.69 5.28
C GLN A 161 -4.97 -18.30 3.81
N THR A 162 -5.36 -17.06 3.56
CA THR A 162 -5.65 -16.54 2.22
C THR A 162 -4.75 -15.37 1.89
N ASN A 163 -4.51 -15.12 0.61
CA ASN A 163 -3.80 -13.93 0.17
C ASN A 163 -4.64 -12.67 0.46
N ARG A 164 -3.97 -11.58 0.83
CA ARG A 164 -4.55 -10.25 0.88
C ARG A 164 -4.13 -9.47 -0.35
N TYR A 165 -5.11 -8.91 -1.06
CA TYR A 165 -4.87 -8.13 -2.27
C TYR A 165 -5.24 -6.67 -2.05
N THR A 166 -4.33 -5.77 -2.39
CA THR A 166 -4.55 -4.34 -2.34
C THR A 166 -4.06 -3.67 -3.62
N LEU A 167 -4.76 -2.62 -4.04
CA LEU A 167 -4.24 -1.65 -5.01
C LEU A 167 -3.67 -0.47 -4.22
N GLN A 168 -2.40 -0.20 -4.44
CA GLN A 168 -1.70 0.94 -3.87
C GLN A 168 -1.63 2.05 -4.91
N LEU A 169 -2.14 3.21 -4.56
CA LEU A 169 -2.07 4.43 -5.35
C LEU A 169 -1.10 5.38 -4.66
N THR A 170 -0.18 5.94 -5.41
CA THR A 170 0.82 6.88 -4.91
C THR A 170 0.75 8.15 -5.74
N GLY A 171 0.74 9.29 -5.08
CA GLY A 171 0.67 10.54 -5.82
C GLY A 171 0.99 11.78 -4.99
N THR A 172 0.95 12.93 -5.66
CA THR A 172 1.01 14.26 -5.03
C THR A 172 -0.34 14.96 -5.17
N VAL A 173 -0.63 15.88 -4.24
CA VAL A 173 -1.85 16.69 -4.21
C VAL A 173 -1.50 18.15 -4.00
#